data_84322a1e1b7eaca30d9daf2abf1ac58d
#
_entry.id   84322a1e1b7eaca30d9daf2abf1ac58d
#
_cell.length_a   1.000
_cell.length_b   1.000
_cell.length_c   1.000
_cell.angle_alpha   90.00
_cell.angle_beta   90.00
_cell.angle_gamma   90.00
#
_symmetry.space_group_name_H-M   'P 1'
#
loop_
_entity.id
_entity.type
_entity.pdbx_description
1 polymer ?
#
loop_
_entity_poly.entity_id
_entity_poly.type
_entity_poly.pdbx_seq_one_letter_code
_entity_poly.pdbx_strand_id
1 'polypeptide(L)'
;MAVLNCLAAHRKTLIFRLIAIVLTLSAVVLLLSQKAFAQTTYVITDGSRVLVHTTTATDPKAVLGEAGLELDEDDTYTTQSGTGTAEIQIQRGQAISINYYGEKIEAASTGETVRELLARLNLSYGRSDVISAPLDSQTFDGMELVLSRVVRMEQTYSTALHYGTL
;
A
#
# COMPACT_ATOMS: atom_id res chain seq x y z
N MET A 1 56.57 -26.25 -49.56
CA MET A 1 56.37 -26.75 -48.17
C MET A 1 56.12 -25.63 -47.17
N ALA A 2 56.72 -24.44 -47.27
CA ALA A 2 56.53 -23.33 -46.29
C ALA A 2 55.13 -22.71 -46.28
N VAL A 3 54.45 -22.61 -47.43
CA VAL A 3 53.11 -21.98 -47.54
C VAL A 3 51.99 -22.80 -46.83
N LEU A 4 52.09 -24.14 -46.94
CA LEU A 4 51.10 -25.02 -46.26
C LEU A 4 51.22 -24.96 -44.72
N ASN A 5 52.41 -24.79 -44.17
CA ASN A 5 52.64 -24.67 -42.73
C ASN A 5 52.14 -23.32 -42.19
N CYS A 6 52.22 -22.23 -42.96
CA CYS A 6 51.73 -20.92 -42.59
C CYS A 6 50.21 -20.89 -42.55
N LEU A 7 49.51 -21.51 -43.52
CA LEU A 7 48.07 -21.65 -43.52
C LEU A 7 47.52 -22.49 -42.31
N ALA A 8 48.22 -23.57 -41.99
CA ALA A 8 47.87 -24.44 -40.87
C ALA A 8 48.07 -23.74 -39.53
N ALA A 9 49.10 -22.91 -39.36
CA ALA A 9 49.33 -22.11 -38.16
C ALA A 9 48.23 -21.03 -37.98
N HIS A 10 47.86 -20.35 -39.06
CA HIS A 10 46.81 -19.32 -39.02
C HIS A 10 45.43 -19.91 -38.68
N ARG A 11 45.13 -21.09 -39.19
CA ARG A 11 43.89 -21.82 -38.88
C ARG A 11 43.83 -22.28 -37.43
N LYS A 12 44.94 -22.70 -36.83
CA LYS A 12 45.01 -23.03 -35.39
C LYS A 12 44.79 -21.82 -34.49
N THR A 13 45.39 -20.67 -34.82
CA THR A 13 45.21 -19.44 -34.06
C THR A 13 43.79 -18.90 -34.15
N LEU A 14 43.11 -19.06 -35.29
CA LEU A 14 41.71 -18.70 -35.48
C LEU A 14 40.78 -19.57 -34.59
N ILE A 15 41.03 -20.89 -34.57
CA ILE A 15 40.29 -21.83 -33.75
C ILE A 15 40.46 -21.51 -32.26
N PHE A 16 41.69 -21.25 -31.80
CA PHE A 16 41.96 -20.86 -30.43
C PHE A 16 41.25 -19.55 -30.02
N ARG A 17 41.20 -18.56 -30.91
CA ARG A 17 40.47 -17.32 -30.67
C ARG A 17 38.96 -17.54 -30.57
N LEU A 18 38.39 -18.37 -31.44
CA LEU A 18 36.97 -18.73 -31.37
C LEU A 18 36.62 -19.47 -30.09
N ILE A 19 37.44 -20.42 -29.65
CA ILE A 19 37.25 -21.15 -28.39
C ILE A 19 37.31 -20.18 -27.20
N ALA A 20 38.28 -19.26 -27.20
CA ALA A 20 38.40 -18.25 -26.14
C ALA A 20 37.15 -17.34 -26.06
N ILE A 21 36.63 -16.89 -27.20
CA ILE A 21 35.41 -16.07 -27.28
C ILE A 21 34.19 -16.86 -26.75
N VAL A 22 34.04 -18.13 -27.15
CA VAL A 22 32.93 -18.96 -26.64
C VAL A 22 33.03 -19.19 -25.14
N LEU A 23 34.25 -19.45 -24.63
CA LEU A 23 34.46 -19.60 -23.17
C LEU A 23 34.17 -18.32 -22.40
N THR A 24 34.58 -17.15 -22.91
CA THR A 24 34.28 -15.89 -22.25
C THR A 24 32.77 -15.57 -22.27
N LEU A 25 32.10 -15.82 -23.41
CA LEU A 25 30.65 -15.64 -23.53
C LEU A 25 29.90 -16.58 -22.55
N SER A 26 30.31 -17.84 -22.46
CA SER A 26 29.68 -18.80 -21.53
C SER A 26 29.89 -18.41 -20.07
N ALA A 27 31.07 -17.91 -19.71
CA ALA A 27 31.34 -17.41 -18.35
C ALA A 27 30.49 -16.18 -18.00
N VAL A 28 30.31 -15.25 -18.94
CA VAL A 28 29.44 -14.09 -18.75
C VAL A 28 27.97 -14.50 -18.58
N VAL A 29 27.48 -15.42 -19.40
CA VAL A 29 26.12 -15.95 -19.28
C VAL A 29 25.93 -16.66 -17.93
N LEU A 30 26.92 -17.43 -17.46
CA LEU A 30 26.88 -18.10 -16.17
C LEU A 30 26.84 -17.10 -15.00
N LEU A 31 27.61 -16.02 -15.06
CA LEU A 31 27.63 -14.96 -14.04
C LEU A 31 26.32 -14.17 -14.01
N LEU A 32 25.68 -13.94 -15.16
CA LEU A 32 24.40 -13.25 -15.25
C LEU A 32 23.25 -14.13 -14.74
N SER A 33 23.30 -15.45 -14.97
CA SER A 33 22.28 -16.38 -14.51
C SER A 33 22.25 -16.55 -12.98
N GLN A 34 23.37 -16.37 -12.29
CA GLN A 34 23.39 -16.48 -10.83
C GLN A 34 22.60 -15.37 -10.12
N LYS A 35 22.49 -14.18 -10.72
CA LYS A 35 21.66 -13.11 -10.17
C LYS A 35 20.16 -13.30 -10.41
N ALA A 36 19.81 -14.05 -11.45
CA ALA A 36 18.40 -14.31 -11.81
C ALA A 36 17.69 -15.31 -10.87
N PHE A 37 18.44 -16.06 -10.07
CA PHE A 37 17.90 -17.07 -9.15
C PHE A 37 18.16 -16.75 -7.67
N ALA A 38 18.54 -15.51 -7.35
CA ALA A 38 18.65 -15.08 -5.96
C ALA A 38 17.26 -15.10 -5.31
N GLN A 39 17.06 -16.02 -4.39
CA GLN A 39 15.82 -16.06 -3.58
C GLN A 39 15.90 -14.99 -2.48
N THR A 40 14.80 -14.29 -2.31
CA THR A 40 14.62 -13.34 -1.21
C THR A 40 13.55 -13.89 -0.27
N THR A 41 13.81 -13.80 1.03
CA THR A 41 12.82 -14.16 2.05
C THR A 41 12.04 -12.90 2.43
N TYR A 42 10.75 -12.93 2.23
CA TYR A 42 9.82 -11.86 2.59
C TYR A 42 9.14 -12.18 3.92
N VAL A 43 9.17 -11.23 4.83
CA VAL A 43 8.35 -11.23 6.04
C VAL A 43 7.14 -10.35 5.75
N ILE A 44 5.96 -10.96 5.68
CA ILE A 44 4.71 -10.28 5.30
C ILE A 44 3.87 -10.15 6.56
N THR A 45 3.55 -8.90 6.93
CA THR A 45 2.70 -8.59 8.09
C THR A 45 1.34 -8.08 7.59
N ASP A 46 0.27 -8.78 7.97
CA ASP A 46 -1.12 -8.43 7.65
C ASP A 46 -1.91 -8.31 8.97
N GLY A 47 -2.02 -7.12 9.51
CA GLY A 47 -2.55 -6.87 10.83
C GLY A 47 -1.77 -7.60 11.93
N SER A 48 -2.39 -8.58 12.61
CA SER A 48 -1.73 -9.43 13.61
C SER A 48 -1.09 -10.70 13.03
N ARG A 49 -1.28 -10.97 11.74
CA ARG A 49 -0.78 -12.17 11.07
C ARG A 49 0.59 -11.90 10.45
N VAL A 50 1.56 -12.76 10.72
CA VAL A 50 2.89 -12.70 10.11
C VAL A 50 3.12 -13.96 9.30
N LEU A 51 3.51 -13.80 8.04
CA LEU A 51 3.83 -14.86 7.09
C LEU A 51 5.28 -14.70 6.63
N VAL A 52 5.97 -15.82 6.42
CA VAL A 52 7.30 -15.84 5.82
C VAL A 52 7.22 -16.59 4.49
N HIS A 53 7.59 -15.91 3.41
CA HIS A 53 7.57 -16.45 2.05
C HIS A 53 8.91 -16.25 1.37
N THR A 54 9.44 -17.30 0.72
CA THR A 54 10.73 -17.24 0.01
C THR A 54 10.48 -17.44 -1.48
N THR A 55 10.87 -16.45 -2.27
CA THR A 55 10.62 -16.45 -3.72
C THR A 55 11.74 -15.77 -4.50
N THR A 56 11.76 -15.98 -5.80
CA THR A 56 12.58 -15.23 -6.76
C THR A 56 11.86 -14.00 -7.32
N ALA A 57 10.56 -13.85 -7.03
CA ALA A 57 9.80 -12.68 -7.41
C ALA A 57 10.32 -11.43 -6.69
N THR A 58 10.38 -10.32 -7.41
CA THR A 58 10.85 -9.03 -6.90
C THR A 58 9.73 -7.99 -6.81
N ASP A 59 8.63 -8.24 -7.50
CA ASP A 59 7.45 -7.40 -7.44
C ASP A 59 6.62 -7.74 -6.18
N PRO A 60 6.36 -6.78 -5.29
CA PRO A 60 5.62 -7.03 -4.06
C PRO A 60 4.23 -7.64 -4.27
N LYS A 61 3.51 -7.22 -5.31
CA LYS A 61 2.20 -7.79 -5.63
C LYS A 61 2.28 -9.25 -6.03
N ALA A 62 3.30 -9.62 -6.82
CA ALA A 62 3.53 -11.01 -7.19
C ALA A 62 3.88 -11.87 -5.97
N VAL A 63 4.72 -11.34 -5.06
CA VAL A 63 5.09 -12.00 -3.80
C VAL A 63 3.86 -12.24 -2.92
N LEU A 64 2.98 -11.25 -2.78
CA LEU A 64 1.74 -11.37 -2.01
C LEU A 64 0.81 -12.42 -2.61
N GLY A 65 0.64 -12.42 -3.95
CA GLY A 65 -0.15 -13.42 -4.65
C GLY A 65 0.40 -14.85 -4.47
N GLU A 66 1.73 -15.05 -4.55
CA GLU A 66 2.37 -16.34 -4.28
C GLU A 66 2.21 -16.79 -2.82
N ALA A 67 2.17 -15.84 -1.88
CA ALA A 67 1.89 -16.10 -0.47
C ALA A 67 0.40 -16.37 -0.16
N GLY A 68 -0.48 -16.31 -1.19
CA GLY A 68 -1.92 -16.51 -1.05
C GLY A 68 -2.64 -15.32 -0.39
N LEU A 69 -2.09 -14.12 -0.52
CA LEU A 69 -2.67 -12.88 -0.03
C LEU A 69 -3.17 -12.05 -1.21
N GLU A 70 -4.46 -11.77 -1.21
CA GLU A 70 -5.08 -10.85 -2.16
C GLU A 70 -5.22 -9.47 -1.51
N LEU A 71 -4.98 -8.44 -2.31
CA LEU A 71 -5.19 -7.05 -1.92
C LEU A 71 -6.48 -6.56 -2.54
N ASP A 72 -7.34 -5.98 -1.72
CA ASP A 72 -8.51 -5.25 -2.17
C ASP A 72 -8.12 -3.87 -2.73
N GLU A 73 -9.06 -3.17 -3.38
CA GLU A 73 -8.79 -1.89 -4.05
C GLU A 73 -8.33 -0.80 -3.06
N ASP A 74 -8.86 -0.84 -1.84
CA ASP A 74 -8.58 0.13 -0.78
C ASP A 74 -7.39 -0.27 0.13
N ASP A 75 -6.79 -1.46 -0.10
CA ASP A 75 -5.64 -1.93 0.66
C ASP A 75 -4.36 -1.23 0.20
N THR A 76 -3.50 -0.92 1.15
CA THR A 76 -2.17 -0.37 0.88
C THR A 76 -1.09 -1.26 1.48
N TYR A 77 0.13 -1.15 0.96
CA TYR A 77 1.28 -1.85 1.53
C TYR A 77 2.54 -0.99 1.50
N THR A 78 3.42 -1.22 2.45
CA THR A 78 4.76 -0.65 2.47
C THR A 78 5.80 -1.76 2.36
N THR A 79 6.94 -1.47 1.72
CA THR A 79 8.03 -2.44 1.56
C THR A 79 9.33 -1.87 2.11
N GLN A 80 10.07 -2.71 2.83
CA GLN A 80 11.42 -2.40 3.28
C GLN A 80 12.35 -3.53 2.82
N SER A 81 13.44 -3.18 2.14
CA SER A 81 14.39 -4.15 1.61
C SER A 81 15.66 -4.17 2.45
N GLY A 82 16.09 -5.37 2.84
CA GLY A 82 17.37 -5.65 3.49
C GLY A 82 18.23 -6.60 2.65
N THR A 83 19.40 -6.97 3.15
CA THR A 83 20.30 -7.90 2.48
C THR A 83 19.77 -9.34 2.62
N GLY A 84 19.15 -9.87 1.55
CA GLY A 84 18.58 -11.24 1.51
C GLY A 84 17.23 -11.41 2.20
N THR A 85 16.73 -10.37 2.85
CA THR A 85 15.40 -10.32 3.46
C THR A 85 14.68 -9.04 3.07
N ALA A 86 13.37 -9.10 2.92
CA ALA A 86 12.52 -7.94 2.71
C ALA A 86 11.28 -8.04 3.59
N GLU A 87 10.73 -6.90 3.95
CA GLU A 87 9.50 -6.83 4.75
C GLU A 87 8.39 -6.17 3.91
N ILE A 88 7.19 -6.76 3.96
CA ILE A 88 5.99 -6.20 3.37
C ILE A 88 4.97 -6.06 4.48
N GLN A 89 4.53 -4.83 4.75
CA GLN A 89 3.47 -4.55 5.71
C GLN A 89 2.21 -4.13 4.97
N ILE A 90 1.13 -4.89 5.15
CA ILE A 90 -0.18 -4.63 4.55
C ILE A 90 -1.01 -3.81 5.54
N GLN A 91 -1.64 -2.77 5.02
CA GLN A 91 -2.65 -1.98 5.72
C GLN A 91 -3.97 -2.18 4.99
N ARG A 92 -4.90 -2.89 5.65
CA ARG A 92 -6.21 -3.20 5.09
C ARG A 92 -7.10 -1.96 5.06
N GLY A 93 -7.80 -1.79 3.95
CA GLY A 93 -8.86 -0.79 3.84
C GLY A 93 -9.98 -1.06 4.83
N GLN A 94 -10.47 -0.01 5.49
CA GLN A 94 -11.55 -0.04 6.47
C GLN A 94 -12.76 0.66 5.89
N ALA A 95 -13.90 0.00 5.80
CA ALA A 95 -15.13 0.61 5.34
C ALA A 95 -15.74 1.50 6.45
N ILE A 96 -15.95 2.78 6.14
CA ILE A 96 -16.51 3.77 7.07
C ILE A 96 -17.75 4.40 6.46
N SER A 97 -18.83 4.43 7.23
CA SER A 97 -20.07 5.13 6.88
C SER A 97 -20.12 6.47 7.61
N ILE A 98 -20.27 7.56 6.84
CA ILE A 98 -20.31 8.93 7.37
C ILE A 98 -21.69 9.52 7.08
N ASN A 99 -22.42 9.91 8.12
CA ASN A 99 -23.62 10.72 7.99
C ASN A 99 -23.23 12.19 8.14
N TYR A 100 -23.08 12.89 7.01
CA TYR A 100 -22.68 14.28 6.96
C TYR A 100 -23.91 15.18 6.81
N TYR A 101 -24.42 15.69 7.93
CA TYR A 101 -25.62 16.52 8.01
C TYR A 101 -26.87 15.92 7.34
N GLY A 102 -26.99 14.59 7.42
CA GLY A 102 -28.11 13.84 6.82
C GLY A 102 -27.79 13.20 5.48
N GLU A 103 -26.64 13.50 4.87
CA GLU A 103 -26.15 12.85 3.65
C GLU A 103 -25.27 11.66 4.05
N LYS A 104 -25.54 10.48 3.47
CA LYS A 104 -24.74 9.27 3.72
C LYS A 104 -23.59 9.19 2.72
N ILE A 105 -22.36 9.14 3.21
CA ILE A 105 -21.12 9.01 2.45
C ILE A 105 -20.44 7.72 2.92
N GLU A 106 -20.10 6.85 1.97
CA GLU A 106 -19.24 5.69 2.22
C GLU A 106 -17.80 6.04 1.83
N ALA A 107 -16.85 5.71 2.70
CA ALA A 107 -15.44 6.02 2.50
C ALA A 107 -14.56 4.88 3.00
N ALA A 108 -13.40 4.70 2.37
CA ALA A 108 -12.36 3.83 2.86
C ALA A 108 -11.32 4.60 3.68
N SER A 109 -10.78 3.97 4.71
CA SER A 109 -9.68 4.46 5.54
C SER A 109 -8.64 3.37 5.76
N THR A 110 -7.42 3.75 6.08
CA THR A 110 -6.32 2.83 6.43
C THR A 110 -5.85 3.02 7.87
N GLY A 111 -6.77 3.37 8.78
CA GLY A 111 -6.46 3.59 10.19
C GLY A 111 -5.98 5.00 10.52
N GLU A 112 -6.30 5.98 9.69
CA GLU A 112 -6.10 7.40 9.95
C GLU A 112 -7.00 7.90 11.09
N THR A 113 -6.76 9.09 11.62
CA THR A 113 -7.64 9.71 12.61
C THR A 113 -8.92 10.25 11.95
N VAL A 114 -10.00 10.39 12.74
CA VAL A 114 -11.27 10.99 12.27
C VAL A 114 -11.02 12.37 11.66
N ARG A 115 -10.12 13.16 12.23
CA ARG A 115 -9.72 14.49 11.73
C ARG A 115 -9.11 14.38 10.33
N GLU A 116 -8.16 13.46 10.13
CA GLU A 116 -7.47 13.25 8.85
C GLU A 116 -8.44 12.73 7.80
N LEU A 117 -9.32 11.79 8.16
CA LEU A 117 -10.37 11.29 7.28
C LEU A 117 -11.28 12.43 6.78
N LEU A 118 -11.82 13.26 7.69
CA LEU A 118 -12.68 14.38 7.32
C LEU A 118 -11.93 15.40 6.42
N ALA A 119 -10.66 15.68 6.74
CA ALA A 119 -9.83 16.57 5.94
C ALA A 119 -9.57 16.02 4.53
N ARG A 120 -9.25 14.73 4.40
CA ARG A 120 -9.03 14.05 3.12
C ARG A 120 -10.29 14.05 2.24
N LEU A 121 -11.45 13.87 2.85
CA LEU A 121 -12.74 13.91 2.15
C LEU A 121 -13.26 15.34 1.91
N ASN A 122 -12.52 16.38 2.32
CA ASN A 122 -12.93 17.79 2.29
C ASN A 122 -14.26 18.07 3.02
N LEU A 123 -14.55 17.31 4.08
CA LEU A 123 -15.73 17.48 4.90
C LEU A 123 -15.43 18.48 6.02
N SER A 124 -15.97 19.68 5.90
CA SER A 124 -15.79 20.77 6.87
C SER A 124 -16.82 20.70 7.99
N TYR A 125 -16.42 21.04 9.21
CA TYR A 125 -17.29 21.11 10.38
C TYR A 125 -17.04 22.39 11.18
N GLY A 126 -18.09 22.89 11.82
CA GLY A 126 -18.04 24.09 12.64
C GLY A 126 -17.74 23.79 14.12
N ARG A 127 -17.40 24.83 14.89
CA ARG A 127 -17.09 24.70 16.33
C ARG A 127 -18.27 24.21 17.15
N SER A 128 -19.50 24.43 16.68
CA SER A 128 -20.72 24.05 17.36
C SER A 128 -21.34 22.76 16.87
N ASP A 129 -20.72 22.14 15.84
CA ASP A 129 -21.21 20.88 15.31
C ASP A 129 -20.84 19.73 16.24
N VAL A 130 -21.72 18.74 16.31
CA VAL A 130 -21.51 17.53 17.11
C VAL A 130 -21.01 16.43 16.19
N ILE A 131 -19.90 15.81 16.57
CA ILE A 131 -19.31 14.67 15.89
C ILE A 131 -19.40 13.49 16.84
N SER A 132 -19.91 12.34 16.36
CA SER A 132 -20.17 11.15 17.19
C SER A 132 -18.91 10.50 17.78
N ALA A 133 -17.72 10.83 17.26
CA ALA A 133 -16.45 10.30 17.72
C ALA A 133 -15.43 11.43 17.96
N PRO A 134 -14.45 11.24 18.85
CA PRO A 134 -13.35 12.20 19.03
C PRO A 134 -12.54 12.35 17.74
N LEU A 135 -12.16 13.58 17.42
CA LEU A 135 -11.38 13.89 16.20
C LEU A 135 -10.02 13.21 16.16
N ASP A 136 -9.42 12.98 17.31
CA ASP A 136 -8.08 12.37 17.43
C ASP A 136 -8.14 10.84 17.61
N SER A 137 -9.35 10.24 17.61
CA SER A 137 -9.50 8.79 17.60
C SER A 137 -9.19 8.21 16.24
N GLN A 138 -8.57 7.03 16.22
CA GLN A 138 -8.34 6.27 14.99
C GLN A 138 -9.64 5.70 14.45
N THR A 139 -9.73 5.64 13.14
CA THR A 139 -10.81 4.95 12.44
C THR A 139 -10.66 3.44 12.56
N PHE A 140 -11.75 2.71 12.43
CA PHE A 140 -11.79 1.25 12.42
C PHE A 140 -12.86 0.75 11.45
N ASP A 141 -12.72 -0.47 11.02
CA ASP A 141 -13.63 -1.08 10.06
C ASP A 141 -15.08 -1.15 10.60
N GLY A 142 -16.03 -0.75 9.76
CA GLY A 142 -17.44 -0.65 10.13
C GLY A 142 -17.79 0.58 10.98
N MET A 143 -16.88 1.55 11.14
CA MET A 143 -17.14 2.75 11.92
C MET A 143 -18.28 3.59 11.30
N GLU A 144 -19.25 4.00 12.14
CA GLU A 144 -20.29 4.95 11.77
C GLU A 144 -19.98 6.32 12.38
N LEU A 145 -19.73 7.29 11.53
CA LEU A 145 -19.44 8.67 11.93
C LEU A 145 -20.65 9.56 11.61
N VAL A 146 -21.17 10.27 12.61
CA VAL A 146 -22.30 11.18 12.45
C VAL A 146 -21.85 12.61 12.73
N LEU A 147 -22.05 13.50 11.77
CA LEU A 147 -21.86 14.94 11.91
C LEU A 147 -23.23 15.61 11.89
N SER A 148 -23.53 16.33 12.95
CA SER A 148 -24.81 17.05 13.13
C SER A 148 -24.57 18.52 13.44
N ARG A 149 -25.33 19.38 12.79
CA ARG A 149 -25.28 20.82 13.04
C ARG A 149 -26.19 21.18 14.22
N VAL A 150 -25.65 21.87 15.21
CA VAL A 150 -26.45 22.44 16.28
C VAL A 150 -27.02 23.78 15.84
N VAL A 151 -28.32 23.85 15.68
CA VAL A 151 -29.04 25.10 15.42
C VAL A 151 -29.72 25.55 16.72
N ARG A 152 -29.29 26.68 17.26
CA ARG A 152 -29.99 27.28 18.42
C ARG A 152 -31.25 28.00 17.92
N MET A 153 -32.40 27.52 18.29
CA MET A 153 -33.67 28.22 18.08
C MET A 153 -34.04 28.98 19.34
N GLU A 154 -34.17 30.28 19.26
CA GLU A 154 -34.78 31.10 20.32
C GLU A 154 -36.27 31.22 20.01
N GLN A 155 -37.10 30.65 20.87
CA GLN A 155 -38.55 30.77 20.77
C GLN A 155 -39.04 31.74 21.84
N THR A 156 -39.50 32.92 21.38
CA THR A 156 -40.06 33.94 22.28
C THR A 156 -41.54 33.62 22.49
N TYR A 157 -41.92 33.30 23.73
CA TYR A 157 -43.30 33.16 24.10
C TYR A 157 -43.81 34.50 24.70
N SER A 158 -44.78 35.12 24.05
CA SER A 158 -45.51 36.25 24.64
C SER A 158 -46.78 35.73 25.32
N THR A 159 -46.85 35.83 26.64
CA THR A 159 -48.05 35.54 27.39
C THR A 159 -48.77 36.85 27.65
N ALA A 160 -49.99 36.99 27.14
CA ALA A 160 -50.83 38.12 27.44
C ALA A 160 -51.30 38.05 28.95
N LEU A 161 -50.80 38.97 29.73
CA LEU A 161 -51.26 39.13 31.08
C LEU A 161 -52.66 39.81 31.08
N HIS A 162 -53.67 39.08 31.50
CA HIS A 162 -55.04 39.65 31.73
C HIS A 162 -55.02 40.42 33.01
N TYR A 163 -55.02 41.74 32.95
CA TYR A 163 -55.25 42.57 34.08
C TYR A 163 -56.79 42.63 34.36
N GLY A 164 -57.24 41.97 35.41
CA GLY A 164 -58.60 42.16 35.88
C GLY A 164 -58.73 43.56 36.46
N THR A 165 -59.63 44.36 35.88
CA THR A 165 -60.09 45.62 36.48
C THR A 165 -60.88 45.29 37.72
N LEU A 166 -60.51 45.88 38.87
CA LEU A 166 -61.25 45.89 40.10
C LEU A 166 -62.49 46.78 39.98
#